data_69be187c472a9c8f5798a8680a91347e
#
_entry.id   69be187c472a9c8f5798a8680a91347e
#
_cell.length_a   1.000
_cell.length_b   1.000
_cell.length_c   1.000
_cell.angle_alpha   90.00
_cell.angle_beta   90.00
_cell.angle_gamma   90.00
#
_symmetry.space_group_name_H-M   'P 1'
#
loop_
_entity.id
_entity.type
_entity.pdbx_description
1 polymer ?
#
loop_
_entity_poly.entity_id
_entity_poly.type
_entity_poly.pdbx_seq_one_letter_code
_entity_poly.pdbx_strand_id
1 'polypeptide(L)'
;FALVKDFEGAYAAEKARRGMVDFADLEHMAVRLLVGEDGAPTELARQWSARYDEIMVDEYQDTNEVQNAIFTALSREGRNLFLVGDVKQSIYRFRLADPTIFLGKYRAFADYTRAAEGEERRLILSRNFRSRPEVLEGANFVFRSVMSADFGEMDYTADEALYPGAPFPPDGRYAVELDAVDASAEGEEEKTARVLPW
;
A
#
# COMPACT_ATOMS: atom_id res chain seq x y z
N PHE A 1 1.91 20.86 22.18
CA PHE A 1 3.24 20.62 21.59
C PHE A 1 4.33 20.34 22.63
N ALA A 2 4.39 21.05 23.81
CA ALA A 2 5.40 20.80 24.84
C ALA A 2 5.35 19.37 25.38
N LEU A 3 4.17 18.91 25.81
CA LEU A 3 3.97 17.55 26.34
C LEU A 3 4.41 16.44 25.35
N VAL A 4 4.18 16.63 24.06
CA VAL A 4 4.61 15.65 23.01
C VAL A 4 6.13 15.59 22.95
N LYS A 5 6.81 16.75 22.97
CA LYS A 5 8.29 16.80 22.96
C LYS A 5 8.90 16.22 24.24
N ASP A 6 8.28 16.49 25.39
CA ASP A 6 8.73 15.93 26.67
C ASP A 6 8.57 14.41 26.70
N PHE A 7 7.45 13.91 26.18
CA PHE A 7 7.23 12.46 26.03
C PHE A 7 8.23 11.83 25.07
N GLU A 8 8.44 12.43 23.89
CA GLU A 8 9.40 11.94 22.88
C GLU A 8 10.83 11.86 23.47
N GLY A 9 11.25 12.91 24.18
CA GLY A 9 12.55 12.92 24.85
C GLY A 9 12.68 11.84 25.92
N ALA A 10 11.66 11.66 26.76
CA ALA A 10 11.65 10.64 27.81
C ALA A 10 11.62 9.23 27.21
N TYR A 11 10.84 9.02 26.17
CA TYR A 11 10.75 7.73 25.47
C TYR A 11 12.06 7.36 24.79
N ALA A 12 12.69 8.29 24.09
CA ALA A 12 14.00 8.08 23.47
C ALA A 12 15.08 7.75 24.52
N ALA A 13 15.11 8.48 25.64
CA ALA A 13 16.05 8.24 26.73
C ALA A 13 15.85 6.84 27.35
N GLU A 14 14.61 6.42 27.55
CA GLU A 14 14.33 5.10 28.11
C GLU A 14 14.69 3.97 27.14
N LYS A 15 14.44 4.13 25.82
CA LYS A 15 14.92 3.17 24.81
C LYS A 15 16.44 3.05 24.83
N ALA A 16 17.14 4.18 24.86
CA ALA A 16 18.60 4.19 24.93
C ALA A 16 19.14 3.51 26.21
N ARG A 17 18.52 3.77 27.37
CA ARG A 17 18.87 3.15 28.64
C ARG A 17 18.72 1.62 28.61
N ARG A 18 17.73 1.11 27.87
CA ARG A 18 17.46 -0.33 27.71
C ARG A 18 18.25 -0.97 26.57
N GLY A 19 18.93 -0.21 25.73
CA GLY A 19 19.58 -0.68 24.52
C GLY A 19 18.57 -1.24 23.49
N MET A 20 17.38 -0.62 23.41
CA MET A 20 16.28 -1.03 22.55
C MET A 20 16.00 0.02 21.49
N VAL A 21 15.50 -0.44 20.35
CA VAL A 21 14.96 0.39 19.26
C VAL A 21 13.60 -0.16 18.86
N ASP A 22 12.72 0.71 18.39
CA ASP A 22 11.48 0.31 17.74
C ASP A 22 11.61 0.35 16.20
N PHE A 23 10.55 -0.04 15.49
CA PHE A 23 10.57 -0.07 14.02
C PHE A 23 10.76 1.31 13.40
N ALA A 24 10.19 2.36 13.99
CA ALA A 24 10.38 3.72 13.51
C ALA A 24 11.85 4.19 13.69
N ASP A 25 12.50 3.80 14.79
CA ASP A 25 13.93 4.07 14.95
C ASP A 25 14.77 3.41 13.86
N LEU A 26 14.47 2.15 13.50
CA LEU A 26 15.19 1.43 12.44
C LEU A 26 15.03 2.12 11.09
N GLU A 27 13.81 2.53 10.74
CA GLU A 27 13.54 3.26 9.50
C GLU A 27 14.30 4.60 9.47
N HIS A 28 14.21 5.40 10.53
CA HIS A 28 14.93 6.68 10.62
C HIS A 28 16.44 6.52 10.63
N MET A 29 16.97 5.49 11.27
CA MET A 29 18.41 5.19 11.22
C MET A 29 18.83 4.81 9.80
N ALA A 30 18.05 4.01 9.09
CA ALA A 30 18.30 3.65 7.70
C ALA A 30 18.32 4.89 6.80
N VAL A 31 17.34 5.79 6.93
CA VAL A 31 17.34 7.05 6.16
C VAL A 31 18.58 7.89 6.44
N ARG A 32 18.97 8.07 7.71
CA ARG A 32 20.19 8.84 8.07
C ARG A 32 21.47 8.23 7.48
N LEU A 33 21.52 6.92 7.29
CA LEU A 33 22.66 6.24 6.70
C LEU A 33 22.66 6.31 5.17
N LEU A 34 21.48 6.27 4.56
CA LEU A 34 21.31 6.06 3.11
C LEU A 34 21.00 7.33 2.34
N VAL A 35 20.40 8.35 3.00
CA VAL A 35 19.97 9.60 2.36
C VAL A 35 20.77 10.77 2.94
N GLY A 36 21.42 11.54 2.07
CA GLY A 36 22.16 12.73 2.44
C GLY A 36 21.26 13.92 2.77
N GLU A 37 21.83 14.98 3.33
CA GLU A 37 21.10 16.22 3.66
C GLU A 37 20.48 16.90 2.43
N ASP A 38 21.07 16.68 1.26
CA ASP A 38 20.58 17.13 -0.05
C ASP A 38 19.49 16.23 -0.65
N GLY A 39 19.09 15.18 0.07
CA GLY A 39 18.14 14.17 -0.42
C GLY A 39 18.72 13.13 -1.39
N ALA A 40 20.00 13.23 -1.75
CA ALA A 40 20.65 12.28 -2.63
C ALA A 40 21.13 11.01 -1.89
N PRO A 41 21.28 9.87 -2.59
CA PRO A 41 21.87 8.68 -1.99
C PRO A 41 23.29 8.93 -1.49
N THR A 42 23.60 8.49 -0.26
CA THR A 42 24.95 8.56 0.31
C THR A 42 25.90 7.61 -0.42
N GLU A 43 27.22 7.75 -0.18
CA GLU A 43 28.22 6.81 -0.70
C GLU A 43 27.96 5.37 -0.20
N LEU A 44 27.50 5.23 1.06
CA LEU A 44 27.10 3.93 1.59
C LEU A 44 25.92 3.35 0.82
N ALA A 45 24.89 4.17 0.53
CA ALA A 45 23.74 3.73 -0.27
C ALA A 45 24.16 3.25 -1.66
N ARG A 46 25.06 3.97 -2.35
CA ARG A 46 25.61 3.57 -3.64
C ARG A 46 26.37 2.25 -3.59
N GLN A 47 27.18 2.03 -2.56
CA GLN A 47 27.90 0.77 -2.36
C GLN A 47 26.96 -0.41 -2.13
N TRP A 48 25.86 -0.20 -1.38
CA TRP A 48 24.84 -1.23 -1.18
C TRP A 48 24.02 -1.47 -2.43
N SER A 49 23.60 -0.40 -3.11
CA SER A 49 22.87 -0.46 -4.38
C SER A 49 23.61 -1.31 -5.44
N ALA A 50 24.93 -1.23 -5.48
CA ALA A 50 25.74 -2.02 -6.41
C ALA A 50 25.66 -3.55 -6.16
N ARG A 51 25.18 -3.98 -5.00
CA ARG A 51 25.05 -5.40 -4.63
C ARG A 51 23.73 -6.04 -5.07
N TYR A 52 22.73 -5.22 -5.39
CA TYR A 52 21.40 -5.69 -5.78
C TYR A 52 21.21 -5.57 -7.27
N ASP A 53 20.96 -6.69 -7.93
CA ASP A 53 20.58 -6.68 -9.35
C ASP A 53 19.16 -6.15 -9.49
N GLU A 54 18.25 -6.59 -8.62
CA GLU A 54 16.85 -6.17 -8.57
C GLU A 54 16.41 -5.97 -7.12
N ILE A 55 15.56 -5.00 -6.90
CA ILE A 55 14.87 -4.72 -5.63
C ILE A 55 13.38 -4.86 -5.88
N MET A 56 12.78 -5.86 -5.24
CA MET A 56 11.35 -6.15 -5.38
C MET A 56 10.62 -5.76 -4.10
N VAL A 57 9.59 -4.93 -4.22
CA VAL A 57 8.76 -4.50 -3.10
C VAL A 57 7.34 -4.94 -3.37
N ASP A 58 6.79 -5.74 -2.48
CA ASP A 58 5.39 -6.17 -2.49
C ASP A 58 4.55 -5.28 -1.58
N GLU A 59 3.23 -5.27 -1.79
CA GLU A 59 2.26 -4.44 -1.04
C GLU A 59 2.67 -2.96 -1.01
N TYR A 60 3.18 -2.45 -2.13
CA TYR A 60 3.76 -1.10 -2.18
C TYR A 60 2.76 0.02 -1.87
N GLN A 61 1.44 -0.22 -1.97
CA GLN A 61 0.39 0.71 -1.55
C GLN A 61 0.42 1.00 -0.03
N ASP A 62 1.06 0.13 0.76
CA ASP A 62 1.18 0.30 2.21
C ASP A 62 2.52 0.94 2.63
N THR A 63 3.29 1.43 1.66
CA THR A 63 4.57 2.11 1.88
C THR A 63 4.34 3.54 2.39
N ASN A 64 5.16 3.98 3.33
CA ASN A 64 5.25 5.37 3.76
C ASN A 64 6.43 6.11 3.08
N GLU A 65 6.50 7.44 3.25
CA GLU A 65 7.57 8.25 2.64
C GLU A 65 8.97 7.84 3.10
N VAL A 66 9.13 7.42 4.35
CA VAL A 66 10.42 6.99 4.92
C VAL A 66 10.91 5.72 4.24
N GLN A 67 10.03 4.73 4.10
CA GLN A 67 10.31 3.47 3.41
C GLN A 67 10.59 3.70 1.92
N ASN A 68 9.80 4.55 1.26
CA ASN A 68 10.02 4.91 -0.13
C ASN A 68 11.39 5.60 -0.33
N ALA A 69 11.82 6.46 0.58
CA ALA A 69 13.14 7.08 0.53
C ALA A 69 14.26 6.04 0.64
N ILE A 70 14.10 5.03 1.52
CA ILE A 70 15.06 3.92 1.66
C ILE A 70 15.15 3.11 0.35
N PHE A 71 14.01 2.69 -0.23
CA PHE A 71 13.99 1.93 -1.48
C PHE A 71 14.63 2.72 -2.63
N THR A 72 14.30 4.00 -2.72
CA THR A 72 14.84 4.89 -3.74
C THR A 72 16.36 5.04 -3.58
N ALA A 73 16.86 5.25 -2.36
CA ALA A 73 18.29 5.42 -2.09
C ALA A 73 19.11 4.15 -2.40
N LEU A 74 18.50 2.98 -2.22
CA LEU A 74 19.13 1.69 -2.51
C LEU A 74 18.99 1.29 -3.99
N SER A 75 18.18 1.97 -4.77
CA SER A 75 18.00 1.68 -6.19
C SER A 75 19.09 2.33 -7.05
N ARG A 76 19.23 1.85 -8.28
CA ARG A 76 20.09 2.45 -9.31
C ARG A 76 19.30 3.49 -10.09
N GLU A 77 18.94 4.60 -9.44
CA GLU A 77 18.07 5.64 -10.01
C GLU A 77 16.70 5.06 -10.46
N GLY A 78 16.17 4.10 -9.70
CA GLY A 78 14.91 3.43 -10.00
C GLY A 78 14.97 2.30 -11.03
N ARG A 79 16.08 2.13 -11.76
CA ARG A 79 16.18 1.17 -12.90
C ARG A 79 16.08 -0.30 -12.51
N ASN A 80 16.33 -0.63 -11.27
CA ASN A 80 16.25 -1.99 -10.72
C ASN A 80 15.16 -2.14 -9.65
N LEU A 81 14.18 -1.23 -9.63
CA LEU A 81 13.01 -1.35 -8.74
C LEU A 81 11.87 -2.06 -9.47
N PHE A 82 11.34 -3.10 -8.83
CA PHE A 82 10.12 -3.77 -9.23
C PHE A 82 9.10 -3.66 -8.08
N LEU A 83 8.04 -2.89 -8.31
CA LEU A 83 7.06 -2.53 -7.29
C LEU A 83 5.72 -3.20 -7.61
N VAL A 84 5.17 -3.94 -6.66
CA VAL A 84 3.87 -4.61 -6.79
C VAL A 84 2.94 -4.06 -5.73
N GLY A 85 1.70 -3.80 -6.10
CA GLY A 85 0.69 -3.31 -5.18
C GLY A 85 -0.68 -3.19 -5.81
N ASP A 86 -1.66 -2.94 -4.96
CA ASP A 86 -3.04 -2.69 -5.36
C ASP A 86 -3.62 -1.57 -4.49
N VAL A 87 -3.82 -0.39 -5.07
CA VAL A 87 -4.36 0.78 -4.34
C VAL A 87 -5.70 0.48 -3.67
N LYS A 88 -6.53 -0.38 -4.26
CA LYS A 88 -7.82 -0.79 -3.70
C LYS A 88 -7.69 -1.54 -2.36
N GLN A 89 -6.50 -2.09 -2.07
CA GLN A 89 -6.19 -2.80 -0.84
C GLN A 89 -5.48 -1.92 0.20
N SER A 90 -5.32 -0.62 -0.05
CA SER A 90 -4.69 0.29 0.89
C SER A 90 -5.60 0.59 2.09
N ILE A 91 -5.43 -0.18 3.15
CA ILE A 91 -6.19 -0.08 4.40
C ILE A 91 -5.33 0.39 5.59
N TYR A 92 -4.02 0.61 5.40
CA TYR A 92 -3.09 0.91 6.48
C TYR A 92 -2.73 2.39 6.64
N ARG A 93 -3.56 3.33 6.16
CA ARG A 93 -3.37 4.78 6.39
C ARG A 93 -3.20 5.14 7.87
N PHE A 94 -3.91 4.46 8.76
CA PHE A 94 -3.78 4.64 10.21
C PHE A 94 -2.39 4.22 10.75
N ARG A 95 -1.59 3.53 9.95
CA ARG A 95 -0.17 3.19 10.21
C ARG A 95 0.80 4.02 9.37
N LEU A 96 0.37 5.20 8.93
CA LEU A 96 1.16 6.14 8.13
C LEU A 96 1.49 5.67 6.70
N ALA A 97 0.85 4.61 6.19
CA ALA A 97 0.93 4.27 4.78
C ALA A 97 0.35 5.42 3.92
N ASP A 98 1.05 5.75 2.84
CA ASP A 98 0.64 6.79 1.91
C ASP A 98 0.43 6.21 0.50
N PRO A 99 -0.80 5.83 0.14
CA PRO A 99 -1.09 5.29 -1.18
C PRO A 99 -0.85 6.28 -2.31
N THR A 100 -0.73 7.58 -2.02
CA THR A 100 -0.46 8.60 -3.05
C THR A 100 0.92 8.42 -3.68
N ILE A 101 1.88 7.82 -2.96
CA ILE A 101 3.21 7.44 -3.47
C ILE A 101 3.05 6.45 -4.63
N PHE A 102 2.26 5.40 -4.43
CA PHE A 102 2.01 4.39 -5.47
C PHE A 102 1.17 4.96 -6.62
N LEU A 103 0.12 5.72 -6.31
CA LEU A 103 -0.71 6.40 -7.32
C LEU A 103 0.09 7.37 -8.17
N GLY A 104 1.05 8.08 -7.60
CA GLY A 104 1.96 8.96 -8.33
C GLY A 104 2.72 8.20 -9.41
N LYS A 105 3.31 7.05 -9.05
CA LYS A 105 3.99 6.16 -10.00
C LYS A 105 3.03 5.56 -11.02
N TYR A 106 1.87 5.09 -10.58
CA TYR A 106 0.83 4.54 -11.46
C TYR A 106 0.41 5.51 -12.56
N ARG A 107 0.30 6.81 -12.22
CA ARG A 107 -0.09 7.85 -13.17
C ARG A 107 1.07 8.31 -14.06
N ALA A 108 2.29 8.31 -13.53
CA ALA A 108 3.48 8.79 -14.24
C ALA A 108 4.04 7.74 -15.22
N PHE A 109 4.02 6.46 -14.85
CA PHE A 109 4.64 5.39 -15.62
C PHE A 109 3.85 5.07 -16.89
N ALA A 110 4.55 4.91 -17.99
CA ALA A 110 3.97 4.52 -19.27
C ALA A 110 3.39 3.09 -19.21
N ASP A 111 2.35 2.82 -20.00
CA ASP A 111 1.89 1.45 -20.21
C ASP A 111 3.01 0.59 -20.80
N TYR A 112 3.22 -0.62 -20.29
CA TYR A 112 4.32 -1.48 -20.70
C TYR A 112 4.35 -1.77 -22.21
N THR A 113 3.19 -1.74 -22.88
CA THR A 113 3.08 -1.98 -24.33
C THR A 113 3.52 -0.78 -25.16
N ARG A 114 3.64 0.41 -24.55
CA ARG A 114 3.99 1.68 -25.21
C ARG A 114 5.30 2.27 -24.71
N ALA A 115 5.79 1.81 -23.55
CA ALA A 115 7.01 2.30 -22.95
C ALA A 115 8.23 2.06 -23.87
N ALA A 116 9.04 3.09 -24.04
CA ALA A 116 10.32 2.98 -24.75
C ALA A 116 11.35 2.17 -23.94
N GLU A 117 12.43 1.77 -24.57
CA GLU A 117 13.55 1.12 -23.87
C GLU A 117 14.15 2.07 -22.81
N GLY A 118 14.27 1.58 -21.58
CA GLY A 118 14.78 2.37 -20.44
C GLY A 118 13.75 3.30 -19.79
N GLU A 119 12.53 3.37 -20.32
CA GLU A 119 11.44 4.15 -19.73
C GLU A 119 10.76 3.35 -18.59
N GLU A 120 10.36 4.07 -17.56
CA GLU A 120 9.56 3.51 -16.46
C GLU A 120 8.20 3.05 -16.97
N ARG A 121 7.80 1.84 -16.56
CA ARG A 121 6.59 1.23 -17.11
C ARG A 121 5.73 0.58 -16.04
N ARG A 122 4.43 0.61 -16.26
CA ARG A 122 3.44 -0.10 -15.46
C ARG A 122 2.85 -1.28 -16.23
N LEU A 123 2.59 -2.36 -15.50
CA LEU A 123 1.87 -3.54 -15.97
C LEU A 123 0.65 -3.75 -15.09
N ILE A 124 -0.53 -3.85 -15.68
CA ILE A 124 -1.77 -4.12 -14.95
C ILE A 124 -2.03 -5.62 -14.92
N LEU A 125 -2.15 -6.19 -13.72
CA LEU A 125 -2.49 -7.58 -13.47
C LEU A 125 -3.97 -7.68 -13.08
N SER A 126 -4.87 -7.77 -14.05
CA SER A 126 -6.32 -7.78 -13.82
C SER A 126 -6.91 -9.18 -13.63
N ARG A 127 -6.16 -10.25 -13.94
CA ARG A 127 -6.66 -11.63 -13.82
C ARG A 127 -6.44 -12.18 -12.42
N ASN A 128 -7.53 -12.61 -11.79
CA ASN A 128 -7.53 -13.27 -10.48
C ASN A 128 -7.66 -14.78 -10.62
N PHE A 129 -6.68 -15.51 -10.08
CA PHE A 129 -6.62 -16.97 -10.12
C PHE A 129 -7.01 -17.62 -8.79
N ARG A 130 -7.37 -16.81 -7.78
CA ARG A 130 -7.68 -17.26 -6.41
C ARG A 130 -9.17 -17.42 -6.17
N SER A 131 -9.96 -16.50 -6.69
CA SER A 131 -11.38 -16.37 -6.33
C SER A 131 -12.29 -16.81 -7.47
N ARG A 132 -13.46 -17.31 -7.12
CA ARG A 132 -14.53 -17.68 -8.05
C ARG A 132 -15.07 -16.44 -8.78
N PRO A 133 -15.60 -16.61 -10.02
CA PRO A 133 -16.15 -15.50 -10.78
C PRO A 133 -17.21 -14.69 -10.02
N GLU A 134 -18.10 -15.36 -9.30
CA GLU A 134 -19.21 -14.74 -8.57
C GLU A 134 -18.71 -13.83 -7.45
N VAL A 135 -17.60 -14.19 -6.77
CA VAL A 135 -16.96 -13.36 -5.75
C VAL A 135 -16.35 -12.11 -6.39
N LEU A 136 -15.68 -12.27 -7.53
CA LEU A 136 -15.09 -11.15 -8.27
C LEU A 136 -16.16 -10.18 -8.79
N GLU A 137 -17.28 -10.72 -9.29
CA GLU A 137 -18.43 -9.89 -9.74
C GLU A 137 -19.03 -9.12 -8.58
N GLY A 138 -19.20 -9.75 -7.41
CA GLY A 138 -19.65 -9.07 -6.20
C GLY A 138 -18.71 -7.94 -5.76
N ALA A 139 -17.39 -8.21 -5.73
CA ALA A 139 -16.40 -7.19 -5.43
C ALA A 139 -16.40 -6.04 -6.46
N ASN A 140 -16.44 -6.37 -7.76
CA ASN A 140 -16.54 -5.38 -8.82
C ASN A 140 -17.81 -4.52 -8.70
N PHE A 141 -18.95 -5.13 -8.32
CA PHE A 141 -20.21 -4.40 -8.13
C PHE A 141 -20.06 -3.36 -7.01
N VAL A 142 -19.52 -3.78 -5.85
CA VAL A 142 -19.32 -2.87 -4.72
C VAL A 142 -18.36 -1.74 -5.10
N PHE A 143 -17.20 -2.05 -5.65
CA PHE A 143 -16.20 -1.04 -6.00
C PHE A 143 -16.70 -0.04 -7.06
N ARG A 144 -17.42 -0.50 -8.09
CA ARG A 144 -18.05 0.41 -9.07
C ARG A 144 -19.06 1.37 -8.44
N SER A 145 -19.69 0.95 -7.35
CA SER A 145 -20.71 1.74 -6.66
C SER A 145 -20.11 2.75 -5.69
N VAL A 146 -18.94 2.49 -5.11
CA VAL A 146 -18.39 3.31 -4.03
C VAL A 146 -17.07 3.99 -4.36
N MET A 147 -16.26 3.47 -5.31
CA MET A 147 -14.96 4.06 -5.63
C MET A 147 -15.07 5.14 -6.70
N SER A 148 -14.51 6.30 -6.37
CA SER A 148 -14.29 7.42 -7.27
C SER A 148 -13.01 8.15 -6.89
N ALA A 149 -12.54 9.07 -7.74
CA ALA A 149 -11.37 9.90 -7.43
C ALA A 149 -11.55 10.70 -6.12
N ASP A 150 -12.79 11.10 -5.80
CA ASP A 150 -13.13 11.84 -4.58
C ASP A 150 -13.26 10.91 -3.34
N PHE A 151 -13.61 9.64 -3.57
CA PHE A 151 -13.78 8.64 -2.52
C PHE A 151 -13.08 7.34 -2.92
N GLY A 152 -11.86 7.13 -2.42
CA GLY A 152 -11.01 5.99 -2.76
C GLY A 152 -9.84 6.34 -3.67
N GLU A 153 -9.65 7.65 -3.99
CA GLU A 153 -8.46 8.21 -4.66
C GLU A 153 -8.27 7.83 -6.12
N MET A 154 -9.09 6.93 -6.66
CA MET A 154 -9.10 6.52 -8.05
C MET A 154 -10.49 6.12 -8.52
N ASP A 155 -10.77 6.31 -9.80
CA ASP A 155 -11.99 5.83 -10.42
C ASP A 155 -11.87 4.33 -10.71
N TYR A 156 -12.94 3.58 -10.43
CA TYR A 156 -12.98 2.15 -10.70
C TYR A 156 -13.41 1.88 -12.15
N THR A 157 -12.44 1.75 -13.02
CA THR A 157 -12.65 1.52 -14.47
C THR A 157 -12.46 0.05 -14.84
N ALA A 158 -12.44 -0.25 -16.12
CA ALA A 158 -12.18 -1.59 -16.64
C ALA A 158 -10.74 -2.07 -16.32
N ASP A 159 -9.79 -1.15 -16.17
CA ASP A 159 -8.40 -1.48 -15.86
C ASP A 159 -8.23 -1.95 -14.41
N GLU A 160 -9.03 -1.42 -13.49
CA GLU A 160 -9.03 -1.80 -12.07
C GLU A 160 -9.94 -3.00 -11.76
N ALA A 161 -10.82 -3.36 -12.69
CA ALA A 161 -11.76 -4.47 -12.49
C ALA A 161 -11.05 -5.83 -12.41
N LEU A 162 -11.60 -6.72 -11.59
CA LEU A 162 -11.11 -8.07 -11.39
C LEU A 162 -11.75 -9.02 -12.42
N TYR A 163 -10.92 -9.78 -13.13
CA TYR A 163 -11.38 -10.75 -14.11
C TYR A 163 -10.98 -12.18 -13.72
N PRO A 164 -11.86 -13.18 -13.90
CA PRO A 164 -11.51 -14.58 -13.63
C PRO A 164 -10.32 -15.03 -14.46
N GLY A 165 -9.31 -15.62 -13.81
CA GLY A 165 -8.11 -16.17 -14.44
C GLY A 165 -8.05 -17.69 -14.43
N ALA A 166 -8.85 -18.35 -13.57
CA ALA A 166 -8.90 -19.80 -13.45
C ALA A 166 -10.32 -20.32 -13.63
N PRO A 167 -10.49 -21.56 -14.14
CA PRO A 167 -11.78 -22.23 -14.18
C PRO A 167 -12.14 -22.73 -12.77
N PHE A 168 -13.39 -22.49 -12.36
CA PHE A 168 -13.96 -23.04 -11.14
C PHE A 168 -15.19 -23.89 -11.49
N PRO A 169 -15.42 -25.02 -10.81
CA PRO A 169 -16.62 -25.80 -11.01
C PRO A 169 -17.86 -25.01 -10.56
N PRO A 170 -19.01 -25.13 -11.25
CA PRO A 170 -20.25 -24.50 -10.80
C PRO A 170 -20.62 -24.95 -9.38
N ASP A 171 -21.03 -24.01 -8.52
CA ASP A 171 -21.38 -24.30 -7.13
C ASP A 171 -22.88 -24.12 -6.84
N GLY A 172 -23.68 -23.54 -7.66
CA GLY A 172 -25.14 -23.41 -7.46
C GLY A 172 -25.58 -22.67 -6.19
N ARG A 173 -24.63 -22.19 -5.35
CA ARG A 173 -24.89 -21.39 -4.14
C ARG A 173 -24.61 -19.93 -4.41
N TYR A 174 -25.27 -19.07 -3.66
CA TYR A 174 -24.91 -17.65 -3.66
C TYR A 174 -23.52 -17.49 -3.05
N ALA A 175 -22.61 -16.86 -3.79
CA ALA A 175 -21.25 -16.65 -3.34
C ALA A 175 -21.08 -15.31 -2.59
N VAL A 176 -22.06 -14.41 -2.73
CA VAL A 176 -22.06 -13.09 -2.12
C VAL A 176 -23.47 -12.77 -1.62
N GLU A 177 -23.56 -12.37 -0.36
CA GLU A 177 -24.80 -11.89 0.27
C GLU A 177 -24.53 -10.45 0.76
N LEU A 178 -25.50 -9.57 0.63
CA LEU A 178 -25.46 -8.21 1.15
C LEU A 178 -26.55 -8.05 2.20
N ASP A 179 -26.15 -7.96 3.45
CA ASP A 179 -27.05 -7.66 4.57
C ASP A 179 -27.08 -6.15 4.82
N ALA A 180 -28.25 -5.54 4.65
CA ALA A 180 -28.48 -4.15 4.99
C ALA A 180 -29.20 -4.07 6.34
N VAL A 181 -28.54 -3.52 7.35
CA VAL A 181 -29.10 -3.33 8.69
C VAL A 181 -29.47 -1.85 8.87
N ASP A 182 -30.77 -1.57 9.07
CA ASP A 182 -31.23 -0.24 9.47
C ASP A 182 -31.11 -0.08 10.98
N ALA A 183 -30.09 0.65 11.42
CA ALA A 183 -29.85 0.96 12.83
C ALA A 183 -30.50 2.29 13.27
N SER A 184 -31.31 2.92 12.44
CA SER A 184 -31.92 4.22 12.74
C SER A 184 -32.95 4.16 13.88
N ALA A 185 -33.51 3.00 14.15
CA ALA A 185 -34.50 2.76 15.23
C ALA A 185 -33.87 2.34 16.59
N GLU A 186 -32.56 2.08 16.61
CA GLU A 186 -31.84 1.67 17.83
C GLU A 186 -31.30 2.91 18.57
N GLY A 187 -31.48 2.95 19.92
CA GLY A 187 -30.90 4.01 20.75
C GLY A 187 -29.37 4.04 20.67
N GLU A 188 -28.76 5.18 20.97
CA GLU A 188 -27.30 5.38 20.83
C GLU A 188 -26.45 4.38 21.63
N GLU A 189 -26.97 3.83 22.73
CA GLU A 189 -26.30 2.84 23.58
C GLU A 189 -26.22 1.43 22.93
N GLU A 190 -27.15 1.05 22.07
CA GLU A 190 -27.15 -0.26 21.39
C GLU A 190 -26.28 -0.29 20.11
N LYS A 191 -25.99 0.87 19.52
CA LYS A 191 -25.16 0.96 18.30
C LYS A 191 -23.71 0.49 18.48
N THR A 192 -23.20 0.50 19.71
CA THR A 192 -21.81 0.14 20.02
C THR A 192 -21.61 -1.37 20.26
N ALA A 193 -22.66 -2.16 20.37
CA ALA A 193 -22.60 -3.55 20.85
C ALA A 193 -22.68 -4.64 19.75
N ARG A 194 -22.98 -4.29 18.51
CA ARG A 194 -23.11 -5.28 17.43
C ARG A 194 -21.94 -5.26 16.46
N VAL A 195 -20.81 -5.83 16.88
CA VAL A 195 -19.88 -6.45 15.94
C VAL A 195 -20.39 -7.88 15.76
N LEU A 196 -20.95 -8.18 14.61
CA LEU A 196 -21.33 -9.54 14.27
C LEU A 196 -20.08 -10.43 14.25
N PRO A 197 -20.07 -11.57 14.95
CA PRO A 197 -18.95 -12.50 14.84
C PRO A 197 -18.96 -13.12 13.44
N TRP A 198 -17.77 -13.18 12.85
CA TRP A 198 -17.48 -13.85 11.57
C TRP A 198 -17.68 -15.35 11.67
#